data_ba17417d5d3a93b4b05223134f60362f
#
_entry.id   ba17417d5d3a93b4b05223134f60362f
#
_cell.length_a   1.000
_cell.length_b   1.000
_cell.length_c   1.000
_cell.angle_alpha   90.00
_cell.angle_beta   90.00
_cell.angle_gamma   90.00
#
_symmetry.space_group_name_H-M   'P 1'
#
loop_
_entity.id
_entity.type
_entity.pdbx_description
1 polymer ?
#
loop_
_entity_poly.entity_id
_entity_poly.type
_entity_poly.pdbx_seq_one_letter_code
_entity_poly.pdbx_strand_id
1 'polypeptide(L)'
;MLMPLSLLAQLTAPGSNSVRYTSYPSMPAIRHPVFFYCNASGTQKGTLTAVNPKCTGSSVFSWYKWNDVSKSFSIFIKTDNGVSASTSNNLDEGGYKVDITGASGCDTSLVAWIVMDKVPIAEASLAQQLCYRIALDGRAESVVKTFYYRDPTNGAVISMNNELTFLWSSTPSSIIPFPSVNIDPVIGRPPLDDVTYKLEVSTLGCKNQASFFYESIHVKADADVVPVSGEAPLEVVFTNKSVRGTIFEWDFGDKTKSSLENPEPHIYNKPGRYYPKLKIESDLHCLDSVRLDSIYVEPSSLAIPNAFSPDDDGYNDRFIVKATSLRYLNVEIFSRSGLKVYGFTGEGERLKSWEGWDGKVNNSSIEARPGIYFYIIRALGWDDIRYDSKEYRGFLYLYR
;
A
#
# COMPACT_ATOMS: atom_id res chain seq x y z
N MET A 1 25.94 -16.96 -30.89
CA MET A 1 27.18 -17.01 -31.71
C MET A 1 27.90 -15.67 -31.53
N LEU A 2 28.86 -15.61 -30.57
CA LEU A 2 29.66 -14.43 -30.31
C LEU A 2 30.63 -14.28 -31.49
N MET A 3 30.42 -13.25 -32.30
CA MET A 3 31.45 -12.86 -33.25
C MET A 3 32.68 -12.39 -32.49
N PRO A 4 33.89 -12.81 -32.85
CA PRO A 4 35.10 -12.26 -32.23
C PRO A 4 35.15 -10.76 -32.54
N LEU A 5 35.30 -9.93 -31.49
CA LEU A 5 35.61 -8.51 -31.66
C LEU A 5 36.86 -8.41 -32.52
N SER A 6 36.69 -7.91 -33.74
CA SER A 6 37.77 -7.71 -34.67
C SER A 6 38.81 -6.77 -34.07
N LEU A 7 40.08 -7.12 -34.18
CA LEU A 7 41.25 -6.31 -33.89
C LEU A 7 41.30 -5.08 -34.85
N LEU A 8 40.29 -4.19 -34.76
CA LEU A 8 40.25 -2.93 -35.51
C LEU A 8 40.64 -1.79 -34.57
N ALA A 9 41.31 -0.79 -35.15
CA ALA A 9 41.59 0.45 -34.40
C ALA A 9 40.30 1.09 -33.91
N GLN A 10 40.28 1.57 -32.67
CA GLN A 10 39.09 2.05 -32.00
C GLN A 10 39.31 3.42 -31.39
N LEU A 11 38.24 4.24 -31.47
CA LEU A 11 38.09 5.44 -30.63
C LEU A 11 37.06 5.16 -29.56
N THR A 12 37.41 5.42 -28.31
CA THR A 12 36.51 5.38 -27.15
C THR A 12 36.45 6.76 -26.51
N ALA A 13 35.39 7.03 -25.78
CA ALA A 13 35.17 8.31 -25.13
C ALA A 13 34.87 8.09 -23.63
N PRO A 14 35.89 7.97 -22.79
CA PRO A 14 35.67 7.85 -21.35
C PRO A 14 34.85 9.02 -20.80
N GLY A 15 33.84 8.69 -19.99
CA GLY A 15 32.92 9.68 -19.43
C GLY A 15 31.80 10.15 -20.35
N SER A 16 31.67 9.63 -21.59
CA SER A 16 30.48 9.86 -22.42
C SER A 16 29.29 9.09 -21.88
N ASN A 17 28.11 9.68 -21.97
CA ASN A 17 26.85 9.10 -21.49
C ASN A 17 26.24 8.13 -22.50
N SER A 18 26.44 8.39 -23.79
CA SER A 18 26.00 7.49 -24.87
C SER A 18 26.80 7.69 -26.14
N VAL A 19 26.60 6.78 -27.10
CA VAL A 19 27.18 6.84 -28.43
C VAL A 19 26.12 6.57 -29.48
N ARG A 20 26.18 7.32 -30.58
CA ARG A 20 25.47 7.05 -31.84
C ARG A 20 26.48 7.06 -32.99
N TYR A 21 26.03 6.76 -34.15
CA TYR A 21 26.90 6.75 -35.32
C TYR A 21 26.38 7.71 -36.40
N THR A 22 27.31 8.35 -37.10
CA THR A 22 27.00 9.25 -38.20
C THR A 22 26.34 8.49 -39.36
N SER A 23 25.59 9.24 -40.18
CA SER A 23 25.09 8.79 -41.45
C SER A 23 25.40 9.88 -42.52
N TYR A 24 26.44 9.64 -43.31
CA TYR A 24 26.88 10.59 -44.33
C TYR A 24 26.25 10.29 -45.68
N PRO A 25 25.52 11.25 -46.26
CA PRO A 25 24.96 11.06 -47.60
C PRO A 25 26.03 10.79 -48.68
N SER A 26 27.21 11.42 -48.51
CA SER A 26 28.36 11.25 -49.44
C SER A 26 29.11 9.93 -49.26
N MET A 27 29.02 9.32 -48.06
CA MET A 27 29.77 8.12 -47.68
C MET A 27 28.85 7.14 -46.90
N PRO A 28 27.83 6.53 -47.48
CA PRO A 28 26.82 5.79 -46.74
C PRO A 28 27.34 4.54 -46.02
N ALA A 29 28.48 4.02 -46.42
CA ALA A 29 29.15 2.87 -45.77
C ALA A 29 29.99 3.24 -44.57
N ILE A 30 30.33 4.52 -44.38
CA ILE A 30 31.24 5.01 -43.30
C ILE A 30 30.41 5.54 -42.15
N ARG A 31 30.66 5.02 -40.98
CA ARG A 31 29.99 5.43 -39.73
C ARG A 31 31.03 5.78 -38.67
N HIS A 32 31.09 7.04 -38.30
CA HIS A 32 31.93 7.48 -37.22
C HIS A 32 31.15 7.62 -35.91
N PRO A 33 31.74 7.32 -34.75
CA PRO A 33 31.04 7.49 -33.48
C PRO A 33 30.79 8.98 -33.17
N VAL A 34 29.63 9.25 -32.65
CA VAL A 34 29.21 10.52 -32.03
C VAL A 34 29.01 10.27 -30.55
N PHE A 35 29.86 10.83 -29.75
CA PHE A 35 29.87 10.68 -28.29
C PHE A 35 29.16 11.84 -27.62
N PHE A 36 28.20 11.53 -26.77
CA PHE A 36 27.36 12.50 -26.07
C PHE A 36 27.82 12.64 -24.63
N TYR A 37 28.08 13.86 -24.23
CA TYR A 37 28.42 14.24 -22.84
C TYR A 37 27.29 15.10 -22.26
N CYS A 38 27.01 14.91 -20.97
CA CYS A 38 26.06 15.77 -20.26
C CYS A 38 26.78 17.03 -19.75
N ASN A 39 26.44 18.17 -20.31
CA ASN A 39 27.02 19.46 -19.91
C ASN A 39 26.09 20.17 -18.91
N ALA A 40 25.92 19.59 -17.72
CA ALA A 40 25.08 20.14 -16.67
C ALA A 40 25.60 21.47 -16.10
N SER A 41 26.91 21.62 -15.97
CA SER A 41 27.56 22.81 -15.40
C SER A 41 27.91 23.90 -16.43
N GLY A 42 27.77 23.60 -17.71
CA GLY A 42 28.25 24.49 -18.79
C GLY A 42 29.77 24.41 -19.06
N THR A 43 30.51 23.64 -18.30
CA THR A 43 31.97 23.56 -18.38
C THR A 43 32.49 22.15 -18.74
N GLN A 44 31.60 21.23 -19.06
CA GLN A 44 31.97 19.86 -19.41
C GLN A 44 32.84 19.82 -20.65
N LYS A 45 33.87 18.99 -20.63
CA LYS A 45 34.75 18.70 -21.72
C LYS A 45 34.80 17.21 -22.02
N GLY A 46 35.05 16.88 -23.26
CA GLY A 46 35.14 15.50 -23.71
C GLY A 46 36.59 14.94 -23.57
N THR A 47 36.68 13.64 -23.64
CA THR A 47 37.91 12.86 -23.68
C THR A 47 37.78 11.80 -24.77
N LEU A 48 38.81 11.67 -25.60
CA LEU A 48 38.92 10.61 -26.61
C LEU A 48 40.17 9.79 -26.38
N THR A 49 40.06 8.47 -26.43
CA THR A 49 41.19 7.54 -26.39
C THR A 49 41.22 6.72 -27.66
N ALA A 50 42.36 6.75 -28.35
CA ALA A 50 42.60 5.98 -29.57
C ALA A 50 43.54 4.81 -29.27
N VAL A 51 43.21 3.64 -29.81
CA VAL A 51 44.06 2.45 -29.80
C VAL A 51 44.11 1.82 -31.20
N ASN A 52 45.23 1.26 -31.57
CA ASN A 52 45.34 0.44 -32.75
C ASN A 52 45.91 -0.94 -32.41
N PRO A 53 45.11 -1.94 -32.14
CA PRO A 53 45.59 -3.26 -31.72
C PRO A 53 46.31 -4.04 -32.82
N LYS A 54 46.28 -3.57 -34.06
CA LYS A 54 47.05 -4.18 -35.16
C LYS A 54 48.53 -3.74 -35.17
N CYS A 55 48.85 -2.66 -34.48
CA CYS A 55 50.23 -2.19 -34.35
C CYS A 55 50.92 -2.94 -33.20
N THR A 56 51.81 -3.85 -33.52
CA THR A 56 52.71 -4.46 -32.54
C THR A 56 53.91 -3.56 -32.40
N GLY A 57 53.92 -2.77 -31.32
CA GLY A 57 55.00 -1.82 -31.00
C GLY A 57 54.53 -0.36 -30.80
N SER A 58 55.46 0.53 -30.79
CA SER A 58 55.20 1.96 -30.59
C SER A 58 54.68 2.60 -31.89
N SER A 59 53.62 3.39 -31.76
CA SER A 59 53.02 4.16 -32.84
C SER A 59 53.08 5.65 -32.56
N VAL A 60 52.86 6.46 -33.57
CA VAL A 60 52.70 7.91 -33.47
C VAL A 60 51.23 8.24 -33.67
N PHE A 61 50.64 8.97 -32.74
CA PHE A 61 49.26 9.41 -32.79
C PHE A 61 49.21 10.93 -32.95
N SER A 62 48.76 11.44 -34.08
CA SER A 62 48.61 12.86 -34.36
C SER A 62 47.15 13.25 -34.38
N TRP A 63 46.76 14.15 -33.43
CA TRP A 63 45.40 14.56 -33.22
C TRP A 63 45.08 15.89 -33.88
N TYR A 64 43.93 15.97 -34.53
CA TYR A 64 43.41 17.15 -35.21
C TYR A 64 41.92 17.38 -34.87
N LYS A 65 41.53 18.67 -34.81
CA LYS A 65 40.15 19.11 -34.68
C LYS A 65 39.61 19.58 -36.04
N TRP A 66 38.34 19.42 -36.29
CA TRP A 66 37.64 19.94 -37.45
C TRP A 66 37.69 21.46 -37.47
N ASN A 67 37.97 22.02 -38.67
CA ASN A 67 37.96 23.43 -38.93
C ASN A 67 36.84 23.76 -39.93
N ASP A 68 35.85 24.55 -39.47
CA ASP A 68 34.68 24.91 -40.28
C ASP A 68 35.02 25.85 -41.46
N VAL A 69 36.16 26.59 -41.36
CA VAL A 69 36.61 27.46 -42.44
C VAL A 69 37.23 26.65 -43.58
N SER A 70 38.18 25.80 -43.25
CA SER A 70 38.88 24.97 -44.24
C SER A 70 38.08 23.71 -44.65
N LYS A 71 36.96 23.41 -43.93
CA LYS A 71 36.14 22.20 -44.05
C LYS A 71 36.95 20.91 -44.03
N SER A 72 37.91 20.87 -43.08
CA SER A 72 38.85 19.75 -42.92
C SER A 72 39.34 19.60 -41.52
N PHE A 73 39.91 18.46 -41.16
CA PHE A 73 40.61 18.23 -39.87
C PHE A 73 42.01 18.86 -39.93
N SER A 74 42.12 20.17 -39.78
CA SER A 74 43.38 20.95 -39.95
C SER A 74 43.85 21.65 -38.68
N ILE A 75 43.06 21.71 -37.61
CA ILE A 75 43.49 22.32 -36.35
C ILE A 75 44.27 21.27 -35.58
N PHE A 76 45.62 21.43 -35.54
CA PHE A 76 46.49 20.52 -34.83
C PHE A 76 46.30 20.66 -33.30
N ILE A 77 46.21 19.51 -32.61
CA ILE A 77 46.08 19.45 -31.14
C ILE A 77 47.36 19.00 -30.49
N LYS A 78 47.85 17.79 -30.82
CA LYS A 78 49.07 17.20 -30.25
C LYS A 78 49.53 15.99 -31.05
N THR A 79 50.74 15.55 -30.76
CA THR A 79 51.28 14.27 -31.21
C THR A 79 51.84 13.51 -30.02
N ASP A 80 51.50 12.25 -29.88
CA ASP A 80 52.09 11.31 -28.92
C ASP A 80 52.91 10.28 -29.68
N ASN A 81 54.20 10.17 -29.34
CA ASN A 81 55.13 9.30 -30.03
C ASN A 81 55.46 8.07 -29.18
N GLY A 82 55.62 6.94 -29.82
CA GLY A 82 56.14 5.76 -29.17
C GLY A 82 55.18 5.10 -28.17
N VAL A 83 53.87 5.24 -28.35
CA VAL A 83 52.84 4.72 -27.45
C VAL A 83 51.93 3.70 -28.14
N SER A 84 51.30 2.83 -27.38
CA SER A 84 50.31 1.86 -27.86
C SER A 84 48.88 2.40 -27.85
N ALA A 85 48.66 3.48 -27.09
CA ALA A 85 47.39 4.19 -27.01
C ALA A 85 47.63 5.67 -26.75
N SER A 86 46.74 6.53 -27.21
CA SER A 86 46.82 7.97 -27.01
C SER A 86 45.49 8.54 -26.56
N THR A 87 45.50 9.39 -25.53
CA THR A 87 44.30 10.04 -24.98
C THR A 87 44.39 11.54 -25.11
N SER A 88 43.38 12.16 -25.70
CA SER A 88 43.20 13.61 -25.77
C SER A 88 42.07 14.05 -24.86
N ASN A 89 42.40 14.91 -23.88
CA ASN A 89 41.47 15.42 -22.85
C ASN A 89 41.09 16.88 -23.13
N ASN A 90 40.10 17.36 -22.36
CA ASN A 90 39.63 18.75 -22.42
C ASN A 90 39.14 19.20 -23.81
N LEU A 91 38.50 18.27 -24.52
CA LEU A 91 38.01 18.49 -25.86
C LEU A 91 36.64 19.21 -25.81
N ASP A 92 36.52 20.26 -26.61
CA ASP A 92 35.26 20.96 -26.83
C ASP A 92 34.33 20.15 -27.74
N GLU A 93 33.09 20.59 -27.89
CA GLU A 93 32.21 20.11 -28.92
C GLU A 93 32.82 20.26 -30.31
N GLY A 94 32.67 19.25 -31.17
CA GLY A 94 33.18 19.25 -32.54
C GLY A 94 33.67 17.91 -33.04
N GLY A 95 34.25 17.91 -34.24
CA GLY A 95 34.84 16.73 -34.88
C GLY A 95 36.33 16.60 -34.53
N TYR A 96 36.77 15.36 -34.37
CA TYR A 96 38.17 15.02 -34.08
C TYR A 96 38.63 13.88 -34.96
N LYS A 97 39.89 13.99 -35.43
CA LYS A 97 40.59 12.95 -36.18
C LYS A 97 41.91 12.63 -35.49
N VAL A 98 42.25 11.38 -35.46
CA VAL A 98 43.58 10.92 -35.05
C VAL A 98 44.17 10.09 -36.18
N ASP A 99 45.32 10.52 -36.68
CA ASP A 99 46.15 9.77 -37.61
C ASP A 99 47.17 8.93 -36.83
N ILE A 100 47.16 7.64 -37.05
CA ILE A 100 48.02 6.67 -36.39
C ILE A 100 48.97 6.13 -37.42
N THR A 101 50.29 6.34 -37.17
CA THR A 101 51.36 5.81 -38.03
C THR A 101 52.27 4.91 -37.21
N GLY A 102 52.71 3.80 -37.79
CA GLY A 102 53.56 2.83 -37.05
C GLY A 102 54.32 1.93 -37.99
N ALA A 103 54.67 0.75 -37.49
CA ALA A 103 55.32 -0.27 -38.31
C ALA A 103 54.46 -0.66 -39.51
N SER A 104 55.05 -1.18 -40.56
CA SER A 104 54.39 -1.55 -41.83
C SER A 104 53.00 -2.19 -41.69
N GLY A 105 51.97 -1.55 -42.28
CA GLY A 105 50.60 -2.00 -42.29
C GLY A 105 49.71 -1.52 -41.10
N CYS A 106 50.22 -0.60 -40.25
CA CYS A 106 49.58 -0.05 -39.10
C CYS A 106 48.90 1.32 -39.32
N ASP A 107 49.15 1.96 -40.44
CA ASP A 107 48.66 3.30 -40.73
C ASP A 107 47.14 3.30 -40.83
N THR A 108 46.49 4.17 -40.07
CA THR A 108 45.03 4.33 -40.09
C THR A 108 44.63 5.71 -39.58
N SER A 109 43.46 6.15 -39.96
CA SER A 109 42.82 7.37 -39.44
C SER A 109 41.49 7.03 -38.79
N LEU A 110 41.27 7.58 -37.59
CA LEU A 110 40.00 7.42 -36.88
C LEU A 110 39.35 8.80 -36.72
N VAL A 111 38.05 8.86 -36.87
CA VAL A 111 37.27 10.08 -36.71
C VAL A 111 36.14 9.86 -35.69
N ALA A 112 35.90 10.86 -34.87
CA ALA A 112 34.75 10.89 -33.93
C ALA A 112 34.20 12.31 -33.80
N TRP A 113 32.98 12.39 -33.37
CA TRP A 113 32.32 13.65 -32.98
C TRP A 113 32.01 13.67 -31.53
N ILE A 114 32.27 14.81 -30.87
CA ILE A 114 31.90 15.10 -29.48
C ILE A 114 30.74 16.09 -29.52
N VAL A 115 29.71 15.78 -28.77
CA VAL A 115 28.50 16.59 -28.64
C VAL A 115 28.23 16.83 -27.18
N MET A 116 27.84 18.08 -26.83
CA MET A 116 27.49 18.49 -25.48
C MET A 116 25.99 18.67 -25.37
N ASP A 117 25.35 17.76 -24.63
CA ASP A 117 23.93 17.85 -24.37
C ASP A 117 23.65 18.65 -23.08
N LYS A 118 22.46 19.16 -22.92
CA LYS A 118 22.01 19.87 -21.71
C LYS A 118 21.01 19.01 -20.96
N VAL A 119 20.99 19.20 -19.62
CA VAL A 119 20.04 18.52 -18.75
C VAL A 119 18.62 18.79 -19.23
N PRO A 120 17.81 17.77 -19.51
CA PRO A 120 16.42 17.94 -19.92
C PRO A 120 15.57 18.50 -18.77
N ILE A 121 14.44 19.10 -19.10
CA ILE A 121 13.46 19.52 -18.11
C ILE A 121 12.68 18.28 -17.69
N ALA A 122 12.54 18.11 -16.37
CA ALA A 122 11.67 17.14 -15.75
C ALA A 122 10.86 17.83 -14.65
N GLU A 123 9.54 17.79 -14.74
CA GLU A 123 8.63 18.30 -13.71
C GLU A 123 7.57 17.22 -13.46
N ALA A 124 7.15 17.06 -12.21
CA ALA A 124 6.20 16.05 -11.81
C ALA A 124 5.27 16.60 -10.72
N SER A 125 3.98 16.49 -10.93
CA SER A 125 2.97 16.96 -9.98
C SER A 125 1.68 16.12 -10.07
N LEU A 126 0.74 16.42 -9.17
CA LEU A 126 -0.59 15.86 -9.17
C LEU A 126 -1.53 16.82 -9.89
N ALA A 127 -2.12 16.40 -11.00
CA ALA A 127 -3.08 17.20 -11.77
C ALA A 127 -4.50 17.13 -11.18
N GLN A 128 -4.90 15.95 -10.70
CA GLN A 128 -6.25 15.73 -10.17
C GLN A 128 -6.25 14.64 -9.09
N GLN A 129 -7.07 14.86 -8.06
CA GLN A 129 -7.28 13.93 -6.97
C GLN A 129 -8.78 13.76 -6.71
N LEU A 130 -9.30 12.55 -6.97
CA LEU A 130 -10.69 12.16 -6.73
C LEU A 130 -10.72 10.80 -6.04
N CYS A 131 -11.78 10.50 -5.30
CA CYS A 131 -11.93 9.24 -4.54
C CYS A 131 -11.77 7.97 -5.39
N TYR A 132 -12.05 8.05 -6.68
CA TYR A 132 -12.02 6.90 -7.58
C TYR A 132 -10.89 6.94 -8.62
N ARG A 133 -10.13 8.05 -8.70
CA ARG A 133 -8.99 8.22 -9.61
C ARG A 133 -8.07 9.35 -9.18
N ILE A 134 -6.80 9.23 -9.58
CA ILE A 134 -5.85 10.35 -9.59
C ILE A 134 -5.28 10.51 -11.00
N ALA A 135 -4.90 11.74 -11.36
CA ALA A 135 -4.17 12.04 -12.58
C ALA A 135 -2.86 12.73 -12.22
N LEU A 136 -1.77 12.24 -12.80
CA LEU A 136 -0.46 12.86 -12.68
C LEU A 136 -0.25 13.84 -13.82
N ASP A 137 0.56 14.86 -13.59
CA ASP A 137 0.99 15.85 -14.58
C ASP A 137 2.50 15.82 -14.67
N GLY A 138 3.02 15.55 -15.86
CA GLY A 138 4.42 15.43 -16.12
C GLY A 138 4.88 16.37 -17.22
N ARG A 139 6.09 16.93 -17.07
CA ARG A 139 6.75 17.67 -18.14
C ARG A 139 8.10 17.07 -18.42
N ALA A 140 8.29 16.68 -19.69
CA ALA A 140 9.54 16.17 -20.20
C ALA A 140 9.92 16.95 -21.47
N GLU A 141 11.03 17.69 -21.44
CA GLU A 141 11.45 18.51 -22.56
C GLU A 141 12.98 18.45 -22.75
N SER A 142 13.41 18.24 -23.98
CA SER A 142 14.82 18.37 -24.36
C SER A 142 15.17 19.84 -24.61
N VAL A 143 16.20 20.33 -23.91
CA VAL A 143 16.71 21.70 -24.08
C VAL A 143 17.44 21.84 -25.43
N VAL A 144 18.19 20.79 -25.84
CA VAL A 144 18.84 20.71 -27.15
C VAL A 144 18.06 19.72 -27.99
N LYS A 145 17.32 20.18 -28.99
CA LYS A 145 16.46 19.34 -29.82
C LYS A 145 17.22 18.63 -30.94
N THR A 146 18.32 19.23 -31.42
CA THR A 146 19.06 18.73 -32.57
C THR A 146 20.53 19.03 -32.41
N PHE A 147 21.34 18.03 -32.67
CA PHE A 147 22.79 18.13 -32.75
C PHE A 147 23.25 18.18 -34.19
N TYR A 148 24.46 18.68 -34.41
CA TYR A 148 25.01 18.82 -35.74
C TYR A 148 26.42 18.26 -35.82
N TYR A 149 26.72 17.61 -36.96
CA TYR A 149 28.06 17.18 -37.30
C TYR A 149 28.31 17.51 -38.77
N ARG A 150 29.54 17.32 -39.24
CA ARG A 150 29.92 17.68 -40.60
C ARG A 150 30.26 16.45 -41.45
N ASP A 151 29.94 16.52 -42.72
CA ASP A 151 30.40 15.53 -43.70
C ASP A 151 31.89 15.80 -43.97
N PRO A 152 32.80 14.84 -43.72
CA PRO A 152 34.25 15.07 -43.87
C PRO A 152 34.71 15.32 -45.30
N THR A 153 33.89 14.99 -46.31
CA THR A 153 34.27 15.14 -47.72
C THR A 153 33.93 16.51 -48.33
N ASN A 154 32.83 17.09 -47.87
CA ASN A 154 32.31 18.34 -48.47
C ASN A 154 31.95 19.41 -47.43
N GLY A 155 32.07 19.10 -46.15
CA GLY A 155 31.75 20.01 -45.04
C GLY A 155 30.27 20.28 -44.84
N ALA A 156 29.38 19.54 -45.47
CA ALA A 156 27.93 19.69 -45.31
C ALA A 156 27.52 19.46 -43.84
N VAL A 157 26.58 20.29 -43.36
CA VAL A 157 25.99 20.15 -42.03
C VAL A 157 24.96 19.05 -42.06
N ILE A 158 25.10 18.11 -41.14
CA ILE A 158 24.15 17.01 -40.96
C ILE A 158 23.56 17.11 -39.56
N SER A 159 22.24 16.98 -39.47
CA SER A 159 21.52 17.01 -38.20
C SER A 159 21.29 15.61 -37.65
N MET A 160 21.26 15.53 -36.31
CA MET A 160 20.87 14.34 -35.57
C MET A 160 19.90 14.78 -34.46
N ASN A 161 18.70 14.20 -34.47
CA ASN A 161 17.71 14.51 -33.44
C ASN A 161 18.14 14.01 -32.06
N ASN A 162 17.91 14.82 -31.05
CA ASN A 162 18.08 14.39 -29.68
C ASN A 162 16.83 13.58 -29.27
N GLU A 163 17.02 12.29 -29.03
CA GLU A 163 15.94 11.40 -28.62
C GLU A 163 15.57 11.69 -27.16
N LEU A 164 14.30 12.07 -26.95
CA LEU A 164 13.73 12.26 -25.61
C LEU A 164 12.95 11.03 -25.22
N THR A 165 13.27 10.47 -24.08
CA THR A 165 12.50 9.39 -23.44
C THR A 165 12.18 9.75 -22.01
N PHE A 166 11.05 9.27 -21.52
CA PHE A 166 10.68 9.46 -20.12
C PHE A 166 9.98 8.23 -19.57
N LEU A 167 9.97 8.13 -18.24
CA LEU A 167 9.44 6.98 -17.54
C LEU A 167 8.92 7.40 -16.16
N TRP A 168 7.65 7.12 -15.91
CA TRP A 168 7.07 7.21 -14.58
C TRP A 168 7.31 5.93 -13.79
N SER A 169 7.62 6.08 -12.52
CA SER A 169 7.72 5.02 -11.53
C SER A 169 7.16 5.46 -10.19
N SER A 170 6.98 4.51 -9.28
CA SER A 170 6.49 4.78 -7.93
C SER A 170 7.28 4.04 -6.86
N THR A 171 7.27 4.56 -5.66
CA THR A 171 7.76 3.87 -4.47
C THR A 171 6.66 3.91 -3.40
N PRO A 172 6.07 2.77 -3.00
CA PRO A 172 6.36 1.40 -3.46
C PRO A 172 6.06 1.14 -4.95
N SER A 173 6.86 0.30 -5.59
CA SER A 173 6.80 0.02 -7.04
C SER A 173 5.55 -0.74 -7.50
N SER A 174 4.81 -1.34 -6.58
CA SER A 174 3.57 -2.10 -6.86
C SER A 174 2.38 -1.23 -7.24
N ILE A 175 2.46 0.08 -7.06
CA ILE A 175 1.33 1.01 -7.21
C ILE A 175 1.16 1.51 -8.63
N ILE A 176 2.25 1.65 -9.38
CA ILE A 176 2.20 1.75 -10.85
C ILE A 176 2.67 0.41 -11.39
N PRO A 177 1.76 -0.45 -11.87
CA PRO A 177 2.09 -1.83 -12.25
C PRO A 177 3.06 -1.92 -13.44
N PHE A 178 3.20 -0.84 -14.21
CA PHE A 178 4.18 -0.71 -15.28
C PHE A 178 4.78 0.68 -15.27
N PRO A 179 6.08 0.83 -15.61
CA PRO A 179 6.62 2.13 -15.90
C PRO A 179 5.75 2.79 -16.97
N SER A 180 5.07 3.87 -16.65
CA SER A 180 4.22 4.56 -17.62
C SER A 180 5.07 5.40 -18.56
N VAL A 181 4.87 5.20 -19.87
CA VAL A 181 5.42 6.05 -20.93
C VAL A 181 4.41 7.11 -21.39
N ASN A 182 3.26 7.22 -20.71
CA ASN A 182 2.35 8.33 -20.88
C ASN A 182 2.83 9.47 -19.98
N ILE A 183 2.92 10.70 -20.51
CA ILE A 183 3.40 11.85 -19.74
C ILE A 183 2.43 12.23 -18.62
N ASP A 184 1.13 12.09 -18.86
CA ASP A 184 0.04 12.41 -17.94
C ASP A 184 -0.78 11.14 -17.62
N PRO A 185 -0.22 10.21 -16.83
CA PRO A 185 -0.92 8.96 -16.55
C PRO A 185 -2.09 9.18 -15.61
N VAL A 186 -3.18 8.44 -15.85
CA VAL A 186 -4.35 8.38 -14.99
C VAL A 186 -4.39 7.03 -14.29
N ILE A 187 -4.50 7.06 -12.96
CA ILE A 187 -4.58 5.88 -12.11
C ILE A 187 -6.04 5.74 -11.66
N GLY A 188 -6.71 4.68 -12.12
CA GLY A 188 -8.15 4.47 -11.96
C GLY A 188 -8.62 4.11 -10.55
N ARG A 189 -7.70 3.89 -9.61
CA ARG A 189 -7.97 3.73 -8.16
C ARG A 189 -6.84 4.39 -7.42
N PRO A 190 -7.11 5.37 -6.55
CA PRO A 190 -6.09 5.95 -5.70
C PRO A 190 -5.38 4.87 -4.89
N PRO A 191 -4.07 4.99 -4.66
CA PRO A 191 -3.33 4.07 -3.80
C PRO A 191 -3.91 4.03 -2.39
N LEU A 192 -3.87 2.85 -1.76
CA LEU A 192 -4.29 2.68 -0.36
C LEU A 192 -3.31 3.34 0.61
N ASP A 193 -2.04 3.33 0.25
CA ASP A 193 -0.94 3.87 1.03
C ASP A 193 -0.34 5.11 0.36
N ASP A 194 0.46 5.84 1.12
CA ASP A 194 1.22 6.98 0.63
C ASP A 194 2.29 6.55 -0.37
N VAL A 195 2.50 7.35 -1.41
CA VAL A 195 3.35 6.99 -2.54
C VAL A 195 4.21 8.15 -2.98
N THR A 196 5.49 7.89 -3.24
CA THR A 196 6.33 8.81 -3.99
C THR A 196 6.29 8.46 -5.47
N TYR A 197 5.80 9.36 -6.30
CA TYR A 197 5.88 9.28 -7.76
C TYR A 197 7.12 9.97 -8.28
N LYS A 198 7.76 9.35 -9.28
CA LYS A 198 8.98 9.83 -9.90
C LYS A 198 8.87 9.78 -11.41
N LEU A 199 9.16 10.89 -12.07
CA LEU A 199 9.34 11.01 -13.51
C LEU A 199 10.84 11.09 -13.82
N GLU A 200 11.36 10.12 -14.54
CA GLU A 200 12.72 10.12 -15.07
C GLU A 200 12.69 10.52 -16.55
N VAL A 201 13.49 11.49 -16.93
CA VAL A 201 13.60 12.01 -18.31
C VAL A 201 15.02 11.83 -18.78
N SER A 202 15.19 11.27 -19.96
CA SER A 202 16.49 10.98 -20.56
C SER A 202 16.59 11.48 -21.98
N THR A 203 17.73 12.05 -22.33
CA THR A 203 18.15 12.40 -23.67
C THR A 203 19.38 11.59 -24.07
N LEU A 204 19.95 11.82 -25.24
CA LEU A 204 21.17 11.10 -25.68
C LEU A 204 22.35 11.34 -24.73
N GLY A 205 22.48 12.53 -24.16
CA GLY A 205 23.63 12.89 -23.32
C GLY A 205 23.31 13.04 -21.84
N CYS A 206 22.09 13.35 -21.49
CA CYS A 206 21.73 13.74 -20.11
C CYS A 206 20.52 12.98 -19.58
N LYS A 207 20.41 12.97 -18.25
CA LYS A 207 19.24 12.52 -17.52
C LYS A 207 18.84 13.55 -16.47
N ASN A 208 17.55 13.61 -16.17
CA ASN A 208 16.99 14.38 -15.08
C ASN A 208 15.82 13.62 -14.47
N GLN A 209 15.43 14.00 -13.26
CA GLN A 209 14.28 13.40 -12.59
C GLN A 209 13.54 14.45 -11.76
N ALA A 210 12.24 14.29 -11.66
CA ALA A 210 11.39 15.00 -10.72
C ALA A 210 10.57 13.99 -9.92
N SER A 211 10.20 14.34 -8.71
CA SER A 211 9.35 13.49 -7.88
C SER A 211 8.48 14.33 -6.98
N PHE A 212 7.34 13.78 -6.58
CA PHE A 212 6.49 14.35 -5.55
C PHE A 212 5.93 13.24 -4.67
N PHE A 213 5.59 13.62 -3.44
CA PHE A 213 4.93 12.74 -2.48
C PHE A 213 3.41 12.89 -2.62
N TYR A 214 2.72 11.76 -2.79
CA TYR A 214 1.26 11.66 -2.79
C TYR A 214 0.81 11.09 -1.46
N GLU A 215 0.09 11.89 -0.68
CA GLU A 215 -0.61 11.40 0.51
C GLU A 215 -1.93 10.75 0.09
N SER A 216 -2.13 9.50 0.49
CA SER A 216 -3.32 8.75 0.11
C SER A 216 -4.59 9.37 0.68
N ILE A 217 -5.61 9.51 -0.16
CA ILE A 217 -6.97 9.91 0.24
C ILE A 217 -7.90 8.72 0.43
N HIS A 218 -7.36 7.52 0.32
CA HIS A 218 -8.17 6.32 0.46
C HIS A 218 -8.71 6.19 1.89
N VAL A 219 -10.03 6.06 2.01
CA VAL A 219 -10.68 5.73 3.26
C VAL A 219 -10.93 4.24 3.33
N LYS A 220 -10.77 3.66 4.52
CA LYS A 220 -11.07 2.26 4.79
C LYS A 220 -11.88 2.16 6.07
N ALA A 221 -13.10 1.65 5.96
CA ALA A 221 -13.94 1.34 7.11
C ALA A 221 -13.48 0.03 7.74
N ASP A 222 -13.23 0.07 9.05
CA ASP A 222 -12.83 -1.09 9.85
C ASP A 222 -13.23 -0.87 11.31
N ALA A 223 -13.66 -1.93 12.00
CA ALA A 223 -14.01 -1.85 13.41
C ALA A 223 -14.06 -3.23 14.06
N ASP A 224 -13.85 -3.27 15.38
CA ASP A 224 -14.08 -4.43 16.22
C ASP A 224 -15.41 -4.31 16.95
N VAL A 225 -16.00 -5.45 17.26
CA VAL A 225 -17.21 -5.57 18.08
C VAL A 225 -17.06 -6.70 19.10
N VAL A 226 -17.29 -6.40 20.38
CA VAL A 226 -17.12 -7.37 21.49
C VAL A 226 -18.12 -7.07 22.61
N PRO A 227 -18.81 -8.10 23.14
CA PRO A 227 -18.90 -9.48 22.69
C PRO A 227 -19.84 -9.64 21.47
N VAL A 228 -19.72 -10.76 20.74
CA VAL A 228 -20.60 -11.09 19.59
C VAL A 228 -21.75 -11.99 19.97
N SER A 229 -21.85 -12.46 21.21
CA SER A 229 -22.98 -13.22 21.72
C SER A 229 -23.13 -13.13 23.23
N GLY A 230 -24.33 -13.32 23.75
CA GLY A 230 -24.64 -13.37 25.16
C GLY A 230 -26.13 -13.22 25.45
N GLU A 231 -26.46 -13.15 26.75
CA GLU A 231 -27.84 -13.01 27.24
C GLU A 231 -28.29 -11.54 27.16
N ALA A 232 -29.61 -11.33 26.99
CA ALA A 232 -30.21 -10.01 27.11
C ALA A 232 -30.34 -9.57 28.59
N PRO A 233 -30.06 -8.30 28.91
CA PRO A 233 -29.53 -7.24 28.06
C PRO A 233 -28.03 -7.45 27.78
N LEU A 234 -27.63 -7.44 26.52
CA LEU A 234 -26.23 -7.61 26.09
C LEU A 234 -25.60 -6.24 25.81
N GLU A 235 -24.61 -5.86 26.60
CA GLU A 235 -23.79 -4.68 26.36
C GLU A 235 -22.66 -5.05 25.41
N VAL A 236 -22.52 -4.28 24.31
CA VAL A 236 -21.55 -4.51 23.24
C VAL A 236 -20.75 -3.25 23.01
N VAL A 237 -19.43 -3.40 22.99
CA VAL A 237 -18.48 -2.32 22.70
C VAL A 237 -18.11 -2.36 21.22
N PHE A 238 -18.18 -1.20 20.58
CA PHE A 238 -17.76 -0.97 19.20
C PHE A 238 -16.51 -0.10 19.21
N THR A 239 -15.44 -0.59 18.60
CA THR A 239 -14.15 0.13 18.52
C THR A 239 -13.83 0.44 17.08
N ASN A 240 -13.74 1.72 16.73
CA ASN A 240 -13.35 2.17 15.41
C ASN A 240 -11.87 1.86 15.12
N LYS A 241 -11.60 1.29 13.94
CA LYS A 241 -10.26 1.03 13.39
C LYS A 241 -10.12 1.60 11.97
N SER A 242 -11.06 2.42 11.56
CA SER A 242 -11.09 2.99 10.23
C SER A 242 -9.90 3.91 9.97
N VAL A 243 -9.53 4.03 8.70
CA VAL A 243 -8.43 4.88 8.25
C VAL A 243 -8.98 6.05 7.46
N ARG A 244 -8.56 7.28 7.80
CA ARG A 244 -8.88 8.55 7.12
C ARG A 244 -10.38 8.89 7.04
N GLY A 245 -11.20 8.31 7.90
CA GLY A 245 -12.59 8.74 8.08
C GLY A 245 -12.66 9.93 9.04
N THR A 246 -13.49 10.92 8.76
CA THR A 246 -13.76 12.09 9.61
C THR A 246 -15.22 12.19 10.02
N ILE A 247 -16.11 11.56 9.26
CA ILE A 247 -17.54 11.45 9.55
C ILE A 247 -17.88 9.98 9.66
N PHE A 248 -18.62 9.63 10.73
CA PHE A 248 -18.97 8.24 11.06
C PHE A 248 -20.49 8.08 11.16
N GLU A 249 -20.99 6.96 10.66
CA GLU A 249 -22.37 6.54 10.82
C GLU A 249 -22.38 5.05 11.18
N TRP A 250 -22.65 4.77 12.45
CA TRP A 250 -22.91 3.43 12.97
C TRP A 250 -24.39 3.11 12.85
N ASP A 251 -24.71 1.95 12.33
CA ASP A 251 -26.03 1.32 12.38
C ASP A 251 -25.88 0.03 13.17
N PHE A 252 -26.49 -0.05 14.35
CA PHE A 252 -26.35 -1.20 15.25
C PHE A 252 -27.20 -2.39 14.82
N GLY A 253 -28.05 -2.25 13.79
CA GLY A 253 -28.89 -3.32 13.25
C GLY A 253 -30.20 -3.52 14.02
N ASP A 254 -30.47 -2.71 15.03
CA ASP A 254 -31.72 -2.68 15.83
C ASP A 254 -32.54 -1.41 15.55
N LYS A 255 -32.22 -0.67 14.49
CA LYS A 255 -32.77 0.63 14.06
C LYS A 255 -32.21 1.83 14.82
N THR A 256 -31.29 1.64 15.73
CA THR A 256 -30.57 2.72 16.41
C THR A 256 -29.26 3.01 15.68
N LYS A 257 -28.77 4.24 15.81
CA LYS A 257 -27.56 4.73 15.13
C LYS A 257 -26.72 5.60 16.05
N SER A 258 -25.44 5.76 15.71
CA SER A 258 -24.53 6.72 16.31
C SER A 258 -23.67 7.41 15.25
N SER A 259 -23.30 8.66 15.47
CA SER A 259 -22.37 9.43 14.62
C SER A 259 -21.03 9.69 15.32
N LEU A 260 -20.80 9.13 16.48
CA LEU A 260 -19.53 9.28 17.18
C LEU A 260 -18.45 8.42 16.51
N GLU A 261 -17.23 8.88 16.53
CA GLU A 261 -16.09 8.08 16.04
C GLU A 261 -15.98 6.75 16.79
N ASN A 262 -16.06 6.79 18.11
CA ASN A 262 -16.19 5.65 19.01
C ASN A 262 -17.48 5.81 19.80
N PRO A 263 -18.52 5.04 19.49
CA PRO A 263 -19.78 5.14 20.23
C PRO A 263 -19.64 4.60 21.65
N GLU A 264 -20.50 5.08 22.54
CA GLU A 264 -20.68 4.46 23.86
C GLU A 264 -21.13 2.99 23.69
N PRO A 265 -20.87 2.12 24.69
CA PRO A 265 -21.34 0.75 24.65
C PRO A 265 -22.83 0.66 24.37
N HIS A 266 -23.22 -0.15 23.37
CA HIS A 266 -24.60 -0.29 22.96
C HIS A 266 -25.25 -1.51 23.61
N ILE A 267 -26.49 -1.35 24.13
CA ILE A 267 -27.20 -2.39 24.87
C ILE A 267 -28.33 -2.97 24.00
N TYR A 268 -28.20 -4.23 23.66
CA TYR A 268 -29.26 -5.00 22.99
C TYR A 268 -30.19 -5.63 24.03
N ASN A 269 -31.35 -5.06 24.21
CA ASN A 269 -32.35 -5.54 25.19
C ASN A 269 -33.18 -6.71 24.69
N LYS A 270 -33.32 -6.91 23.37
CA LYS A 270 -34.16 -7.96 22.81
C LYS A 270 -33.33 -9.10 22.25
N PRO A 271 -33.69 -10.35 22.55
CA PRO A 271 -33.15 -11.50 21.87
C PRO A 271 -33.33 -11.43 20.36
N GLY A 272 -32.29 -11.89 19.64
CA GLY A 272 -32.28 -11.84 18.17
C GLY A 272 -30.88 -11.83 17.60
N ARG A 273 -30.82 -11.72 16.29
CA ARG A 273 -29.55 -11.57 15.56
C ARG A 273 -29.50 -10.21 14.88
N TYR A 274 -28.45 -9.47 15.18
CA TYR A 274 -28.22 -8.12 14.70
C TYR A 274 -27.02 -8.08 13.77
N TYR A 275 -27.04 -7.20 12.76
CA TYR A 275 -26.02 -7.07 11.73
C TYR A 275 -25.53 -5.62 11.70
N PRO A 276 -24.60 -5.25 12.58
CA PRO A 276 -24.11 -3.88 12.63
C PRO A 276 -23.33 -3.51 11.37
N LYS A 277 -23.34 -2.22 11.07
CA LYS A 277 -22.61 -1.65 9.93
C LYS A 277 -21.99 -0.32 10.34
N LEU A 278 -20.75 -0.10 9.91
CA LEU A 278 -20.09 1.20 9.96
C LEU A 278 -19.96 1.75 8.55
N LYS A 279 -20.37 3.00 8.35
CA LYS A 279 -20.11 3.81 7.18
C LYS A 279 -19.25 4.99 7.60
N ILE A 280 -18.23 5.31 6.82
CA ILE A 280 -17.33 6.44 7.04
C ILE A 280 -17.24 7.32 5.80
N GLU A 281 -16.94 8.58 6.03
CA GLU A 281 -16.69 9.57 4.98
C GLU A 281 -15.48 10.43 5.37
N SER A 282 -14.64 10.81 4.41
CA SER A 282 -13.54 11.76 4.60
C SER A 282 -13.97 13.20 4.26
N ASP A 283 -13.11 14.17 4.59
CA ASP A 283 -13.30 15.58 4.23
C ASP A 283 -13.39 15.81 2.72
N LEU A 284 -12.83 14.90 1.93
CA LEU A 284 -12.94 14.90 0.46
C LEU A 284 -14.18 14.15 -0.06
N HIS A 285 -15.11 13.82 0.82
CA HIS A 285 -16.32 13.05 0.52
C HIS A 285 -16.05 11.63 -0.04
N CYS A 286 -14.90 11.04 0.27
CA CYS A 286 -14.64 9.64 -0.03
C CYS A 286 -15.36 8.76 0.99
N LEU A 287 -16.11 7.77 0.50
CA LEU A 287 -16.97 6.91 1.29
C LEU A 287 -16.43 5.47 1.32
N ASP A 288 -16.54 4.84 2.47
CA ASP A 288 -16.41 3.38 2.61
C ASP A 288 -17.34 2.86 3.69
N SER A 289 -17.59 1.55 3.68
CA SER A 289 -18.43 0.93 4.70
C SER A 289 -18.07 -0.54 4.91
N VAL A 290 -18.16 -0.98 6.16
CA VAL A 290 -17.94 -2.37 6.56
C VAL A 290 -19.17 -2.92 7.29
N ARG A 291 -19.52 -4.17 7.01
CA ARG A 291 -20.42 -4.97 7.85
C ARG A 291 -19.57 -5.67 8.89
N LEU A 292 -19.99 -5.56 10.15
CA LEU A 292 -19.32 -6.19 11.27
C LEU A 292 -19.87 -7.60 11.50
N ASP A 293 -19.24 -8.33 12.42
CA ASP A 293 -19.72 -9.63 12.84
C ASP A 293 -21.14 -9.54 13.42
N SER A 294 -21.95 -10.55 13.13
CA SER A 294 -23.32 -10.57 13.63
C SER A 294 -23.33 -10.79 15.15
N ILE A 295 -24.13 -10.01 15.84
CA ILE A 295 -24.32 -10.13 17.28
C ILE A 295 -25.53 -11.03 17.52
N TYR A 296 -25.34 -12.05 18.34
CA TYR A 296 -26.41 -12.98 18.71
C TYR A 296 -26.79 -12.80 20.17
N VAL A 297 -28.00 -12.27 20.43
CA VAL A 297 -28.56 -12.18 21.77
C VAL A 297 -29.47 -13.38 21.99
N GLU A 298 -29.16 -14.17 23.00
CA GLU A 298 -29.81 -15.44 23.26
C GLU A 298 -31.28 -15.25 23.61
N PRO A 299 -32.19 -16.12 23.11
CA PRO A 299 -33.60 -16.12 23.48
C PRO A 299 -33.78 -16.45 24.96
N SER A 300 -34.89 -16.06 25.53
CA SER A 300 -35.19 -16.45 26.89
C SER A 300 -35.42 -17.97 27.01
N SER A 301 -34.95 -18.51 28.12
CA SER A 301 -35.18 -19.92 28.45
C SER A 301 -35.36 -20.11 29.95
N LEU A 302 -36.04 -21.17 30.34
CA LEU A 302 -36.29 -21.52 31.72
C LEU A 302 -36.33 -23.04 31.89
N ALA A 303 -35.38 -23.58 32.65
CA ALA A 303 -35.30 -24.98 32.99
C ALA A 303 -35.29 -25.17 34.52
N ILE A 304 -36.19 -26.02 35.02
CA ILE A 304 -36.46 -26.20 36.46
C ILE A 304 -35.91 -27.57 36.83
N PRO A 305 -34.96 -27.68 37.79
CA PRO A 305 -34.53 -28.94 38.35
C PRO A 305 -35.63 -29.60 39.19
N ASN A 306 -35.61 -30.90 39.27
CA ASN A 306 -36.59 -31.67 40.02
C ASN A 306 -36.11 -32.16 41.40
N ALA A 307 -34.85 -31.92 41.73
CA ALA A 307 -34.24 -32.32 42.99
C ALA A 307 -33.03 -31.44 43.36
N PHE A 308 -32.69 -31.35 44.63
CA PHE A 308 -31.46 -30.79 45.15
C PHE A 308 -31.11 -31.38 46.52
N SER A 309 -29.86 -31.31 46.95
CA SER A 309 -29.34 -31.85 48.22
C SER A 309 -28.42 -30.85 48.89
N PRO A 310 -28.90 -30.05 49.82
CA PRO A 310 -28.09 -29.05 50.55
C PRO A 310 -27.31 -29.75 51.67
N ASP A 311 -26.20 -30.43 51.29
CA ASP A 311 -25.30 -31.16 52.20
C ASP A 311 -23.87 -30.60 52.19
N ASP A 312 -23.67 -29.44 51.52
CA ASP A 312 -22.45 -28.67 51.41
C ASP A 312 -21.30 -29.44 50.70
N ASP A 313 -21.64 -30.41 49.83
CA ASP A 313 -20.63 -31.15 49.01
C ASP A 313 -20.22 -30.42 47.72
N GLY A 314 -20.85 -29.31 47.43
CA GLY A 314 -20.64 -28.47 46.23
C GLY A 314 -21.45 -28.89 45.02
N TYR A 315 -22.34 -29.90 45.12
CA TYR A 315 -23.19 -30.38 44.05
C TYR A 315 -24.66 -30.29 44.39
N ASN A 316 -25.41 -29.51 43.62
CA ASN A 316 -26.88 -29.32 43.81
C ASN A 316 -27.28 -28.89 45.22
N ASP A 317 -26.44 -28.18 45.95
CA ASP A 317 -26.71 -27.67 47.28
C ASP A 317 -27.85 -26.63 47.31
N ARG A 318 -28.21 -26.11 46.16
CA ARG A 318 -29.27 -25.11 46.01
C ARG A 318 -30.23 -25.48 44.89
N PHE A 319 -31.50 -25.21 45.15
CA PHE A 319 -32.51 -25.27 44.09
C PHE A 319 -32.39 -23.99 43.26
N ILE A 320 -31.70 -24.07 42.11
CA ILE A 320 -31.50 -22.97 41.16
C ILE A 320 -32.18 -23.28 39.88
N VAL A 321 -33.03 -22.37 39.41
CA VAL A 321 -33.63 -22.42 38.10
C VAL A 321 -32.58 -22.00 37.06
N LYS A 322 -32.31 -22.83 36.09
CA LYS A 322 -31.45 -22.45 34.96
C LYS A 322 -32.24 -21.58 33.99
N ALA A 323 -31.81 -20.37 33.80
CA ALA A 323 -32.49 -19.38 32.99
C ALA A 323 -31.53 -18.56 32.17
N THR A 324 -31.95 -18.11 30.99
CA THR A 324 -31.25 -17.17 30.13
C THR A 324 -32.18 -16.03 29.79
N SER A 325 -31.67 -14.83 29.58
CA SER A 325 -32.36 -13.65 29.06
C SER A 325 -33.71 -13.36 29.72
N LEU A 326 -33.81 -13.56 31.04
CA LEU A 326 -34.99 -13.18 31.82
C LEU A 326 -34.90 -11.74 32.31
N ARG A 327 -36.03 -11.02 32.25
CA ARG A 327 -36.20 -9.71 32.86
C ARG A 327 -36.91 -9.74 34.21
N TYR A 328 -37.66 -10.80 34.47
CA TYR A 328 -38.42 -11.01 35.73
C TYR A 328 -38.41 -12.47 36.10
N LEU A 329 -38.26 -12.78 37.38
CA LEU A 329 -38.43 -14.12 37.96
C LEU A 329 -39.12 -14.03 39.32
N ASN A 330 -40.15 -14.86 39.49
CA ASN A 330 -40.78 -15.11 40.81
C ASN A 330 -40.77 -16.61 41.06
N VAL A 331 -40.24 -17.00 42.21
CA VAL A 331 -40.17 -18.40 42.66
C VAL A 331 -40.87 -18.50 44.00
N GLU A 332 -41.84 -19.39 44.10
CA GLU A 332 -42.54 -19.72 45.35
C GLU A 332 -42.46 -21.21 45.61
N ILE A 333 -42.03 -21.61 46.81
CA ILE A 333 -41.91 -23.04 47.18
C ILE A 333 -42.78 -23.30 48.41
N PHE A 334 -43.54 -24.40 48.35
CA PHE A 334 -44.49 -24.78 49.37
C PHE A 334 -44.18 -26.19 49.89
N SER A 335 -44.39 -26.40 51.21
CA SER A 335 -44.38 -27.74 51.80
C SER A 335 -45.57 -28.58 51.36
N ARG A 336 -45.56 -29.86 51.65
CA ARG A 336 -46.67 -30.78 51.37
C ARG A 336 -48.01 -30.37 52.03
N SER A 337 -47.94 -29.62 53.12
CA SER A 337 -49.13 -29.07 53.81
C SER A 337 -49.62 -27.73 53.23
N GLY A 338 -49.00 -27.22 52.17
CA GLY A 338 -49.37 -25.94 51.55
C GLY A 338 -48.74 -24.72 52.20
N LEU A 339 -47.86 -24.88 53.20
CA LEU A 339 -47.17 -23.76 53.83
C LEU A 339 -46.07 -23.27 52.89
N LYS A 340 -46.02 -21.96 52.60
CA LYS A 340 -44.93 -21.34 51.86
C LYS A 340 -43.64 -21.38 52.68
N VAL A 341 -42.61 -22.02 52.16
CA VAL A 341 -41.28 -22.19 52.78
C VAL A 341 -40.20 -21.34 52.19
N TYR A 342 -40.39 -20.87 50.93
CA TYR A 342 -39.43 -19.98 50.25
C TYR A 342 -40.17 -19.08 49.26
N GLY A 343 -39.65 -17.89 49.07
CA GLY A 343 -40.13 -16.96 48.06
C GLY A 343 -39.03 -16.02 47.61
N PHE A 344 -38.92 -15.87 46.30
CA PHE A 344 -38.04 -14.88 45.65
C PHE A 344 -38.82 -14.12 44.59
N THR A 345 -38.55 -12.84 44.45
CA THR A 345 -38.99 -12.01 43.32
C THR A 345 -37.87 -11.09 42.93
N GLY A 346 -37.42 -11.09 41.69
CA GLY A 346 -36.31 -10.29 41.20
C GLY A 346 -36.48 -9.81 39.78
N GLU A 347 -35.90 -8.63 39.54
CA GLU A 347 -35.69 -7.97 38.25
C GLU A 347 -34.30 -7.37 38.22
N GLY A 348 -33.70 -7.15 37.05
CA GLY A 348 -32.39 -6.52 36.88
C GLY A 348 -31.28 -7.14 37.75
N GLU A 349 -30.55 -6.33 38.51
CA GLU A 349 -29.43 -6.80 39.34
C GLU A 349 -29.89 -7.77 40.46
N ARG A 350 -31.09 -7.59 41.00
CA ARG A 350 -31.65 -8.53 41.96
C ARG A 350 -31.89 -9.92 41.38
N LEU A 351 -32.22 -10.01 40.08
CA LEU A 351 -32.35 -11.29 39.43
C LEU A 351 -30.99 -11.94 39.21
N LYS A 352 -30.01 -11.18 38.81
CA LYS A 352 -28.60 -11.65 38.58
C LYS A 352 -27.96 -12.14 39.89
N SER A 353 -28.30 -11.53 41.03
CA SER A 353 -27.76 -11.89 42.33
C SER A 353 -28.50 -13.01 43.03
N TRP A 354 -29.49 -13.64 42.39
CA TRP A 354 -30.24 -14.72 42.98
C TRP A 354 -29.43 -16.03 43.01
N GLU A 355 -29.18 -16.52 44.21
CA GLU A 355 -28.41 -17.74 44.44
C GLU A 355 -29.23 -19.01 44.62
N GLY A 356 -30.57 -18.97 44.44
CA GLY A 356 -31.45 -20.11 44.64
C GLY A 356 -31.89 -20.33 46.06
N TRP A 357 -32.66 -21.42 46.29
CA TRP A 357 -33.09 -21.81 47.63
C TRP A 357 -32.10 -22.80 48.25
N ASP A 358 -31.64 -22.53 49.45
CA ASP A 358 -30.65 -23.32 50.19
C ASP A 358 -31.28 -24.39 51.11
N GLY A 359 -32.57 -24.66 50.98
CA GLY A 359 -33.27 -25.66 51.77
C GLY A 359 -33.64 -25.17 53.20
N LYS A 360 -33.56 -23.84 53.45
CA LYS A 360 -33.98 -23.25 54.73
C LYS A 360 -35.36 -22.59 54.63
N VAL A 361 -36.13 -22.62 55.68
CA VAL A 361 -37.49 -22.08 55.73
C VAL A 361 -37.46 -20.55 55.84
N ASN A 362 -38.04 -19.84 54.87
CA ASN A 362 -38.17 -18.38 54.85
C ASN A 362 -36.87 -17.61 55.16
N ASN A 363 -35.74 -18.09 54.59
CA ASN A 363 -34.39 -17.53 54.77
C ASN A 363 -33.93 -17.46 56.24
N SER A 364 -34.49 -18.32 57.12
CA SER A 364 -34.08 -18.45 58.51
C SER A 364 -32.97 -19.49 58.64
N SER A 365 -32.54 -19.75 59.88
CA SER A 365 -31.63 -20.86 60.19
C SER A 365 -32.33 -22.23 60.30
N ILE A 366 -33.66 -22.28 60.12
CA ILE A 366 -34.43 -23.51 60.26
C ILE A 366 -34.37 -24.30 58.96
N GLU A 367 -33.84 -25.49 59.03
CA GLU A 367 -33.76 -26.41 57.86
C GLU A 367 -35.10 -27.00 57.50
N ALA A 368 -35.42 -26.99 56.21
CA ALA A 368 -36.57 -27.73 55.68
C ALA A 368 -36.30 -29.23 55.76
N ARG A 369 -37.26 -30.06 56.11
CA ARG A 369 -37.10 -31.51 56.23
C ARG A 369 -36.98 -32.16 54.85
N PRO A 370 -36.17 -33.22 54.72
CA PRO A 370 -36.16 -33.98 53.49
C PRO A 370 -37.54 -34.43 53.05
N GLY A 371 -37.79 -34.39 51.73
CA GLY A 371 -39.09 -34.80 51.17
C GLY A 371 -39.49 -34.03 49.92
N ILE A 372 -40.81 -34.09 49.60
CA ILE A 372 -41.40 -33.44 48.46
C ILE A 372 -41.87 -32.05 48.80
N TYR A 373 -41.53 -31.11 47.98
CA TYR A 373 -42.01 -29.73 47.96
C TYR A 373 -42.66 -29.39 46.63
N PHE A 374 -43.53 -28.40 46.63
CA PHE A 374 -44.18 -27.90 45.42
C PHE A 374 -43.69 -26.52 45.09
N TYR A 375 -43.48 -26.26 43.79
CA TYR A 375 -43.06 -24.93 43.34
C TYR A 375 -44.13 -24.29 42.41
N ILE A 376 -44.19 -22.99 42.42
CA ILE A 376 -44.86 -22.16 41.45
C ILE A 376 -43.82 -21.14 40.98
N ILE A 377 -43.45 -21.19 39.66
CA ILE A 377 -42.51 -20.26 39.08
C ILE A 377 -43.25 -19.45 38.03
N ARG A 378 -43.00 -18.15 38.03
CA ARG A 378 -43.43 -17.23 36.98
C ARG A 378 -42.25 -16.44 36.54
N ALA A 379 -42.03 -16.33 35.22
CA ALA A 379 -40.95 -15.55 34.67
C ALA A 379 -41.39 -14.84 33.40
N LEU A 380 -40.61 -13.85 33.00
CA LEU A 380 -40.81 -13.07 31.80
C LEU A 380 -39.45 -12.82 31.13
N GLY A 381 -39.33 -13.23 29.87
CA GLY A 381 -38.15 -13.01 29.05
C GLY A 381 -38.05 -11.60 28.48
N TRP A 382 -36.89 -11.23 28.04
CA TRP A 382 -36.63 -9.99 27.26
C TRP A 382 -37.26 -10.08 25.84
N ASP A 383 -37.64 -11.26 25.38
CA ASP A 383 -38.44 -11.57 24.17
C ASP A 383 -39.93 -11.53 24.38
N ASP A 384 -40.38 -11.08 25.57
CA ASP A 384 -41.79 -11.02 26.01
C ASP A 384 -42.45 -12.41 26.18
N ILE A 385 -41.66 -13.51 26.17
CA ILE A 385 -42.17 -14.85 26.47
C ILE A 385 -42.49 -14.94 27.96
N ARG A 386 -43.71 -15.44 28.26
CA ARG A 386 -44.19 -15.66 29.63
C ARG A 386 -44.06 -17.11 30.01
N TYR A 387 -43.49 -17.35 31.18
CA TYR A 387 -43.29 -18.65 31.81
C TYR A 387 -44.25 -18.74 33.03
N ASP A 388 -45.54 -18.87 32.83
CA ASP A 388 -46.57 -18.88 33.88
C ASP A 388 -47.62 -20.00 33.71
N SER A 389 -47.46 -20.86 32.69
CA SER A 389 -48.34 -22.01 32.41
C SER A 389 -48.24 -23.10 33.49
N LYS A 390 -49.02 -24.17 33.32
CA LYS A 390 -48.99 -25.31 34.27
C LYS A 390 -47.66 -26.03 34.25
N GLU A 391 -46.87 -25.95 33.22
CA GLU A 391 -45.53 -26.53 33.08
C GLU A 391 -44.54 -25.96 34.09
N TYR A 392 -44.74 -24.74 34.58
CA TYR A 392 -43.88 -24.06 35.54
C TYR A 392 -44.43 -24.20 37.00
N ARG A 393 -45.28 -25.19 37.24
CA ARG A 393 -45.79 -25.63 38.54
C ARG A 393 -45.54 -27.11 38.65
N GLY A 394 -44.83 -27.52 39.68
CA GLY A 394 -44.43 -28.90 39.85
C GLY A 394 -43.99 -29.22 41.26
N PHE A 395 -43.28 -30.29 41.39
CA PHE A 395 -42.66 -30.73 42.61
C PHE A 395 -41.14 -30.87 42.49
N LEU A 396 -40.49 -30.79 43.60
CA LEU A 396 -39.06 -31.01 43.69
C LEU A 396 -38.79 -31.91 44.93
N TYR A 397 -37.70 -32.67 44.84
CA TYR A 397 -37.22 -33.47 45.97
C TYR A 397 -36.07 -32.73 46.69
N LEU A 398 -36.20 -32.61 48.01
CA LEU A 398 -35.11 -32.19 48.89
C LEU A 398 -34.52 -33.45 49.50
N TYR A 399 -33.25 -33.73 49.24
CA TYR A 399 -32.46 -34.81 49.83
C TYR A 399 -31.49 -34.22 50.86
N ARG A 400 -31.11 -35.02 51.86
CA ARG A 400 -30.05 -34.72 52.81
C ARG A 400 -29.37 -36.01 53.24
#